data_de56ed9f666bb62f75c94d1659d5ee09
#
_entry.id   de56ed9f666bb62f75c94d1659d5ee09
#
_cell.length_a   1.000
_cell.length_b   1.000
_cell.length_c   1.000
_cell.angle_alpha   90.00
_cell.angle_beta   90.00
_cell.angle_gamma   90.00
#
_symmetry.space_group_name_H-M   'P 1'
#
loop_
_entity.id
_entity.type
_entity.pdbx_description
1 polymer ?
#
loop_
_entity_poly.entity_id
_entity_poly.type
_entity_poly.pdbx_seq_one_letter_code
_entity_poly.pdbx_strand_id
1 'polypeptide(L)' 'MENFRAGETVRFIGCDKEQIAWGNSTDPTGILIVGDKYYVEKIKVHSYHTKLTLRGVAGSFNSVCFEKL' A
#
# COMPACT_ATOMS: atom_id res chain seq x y z
N MET A 1 -13.55 8.52 -0.02
CA MET A 1 -12.55 7.88 0.86
C MET A 1 -12.43 6.42 0.48
N GLU A 2 -11.23 5.97 0.21
CA GLU A 2 -11.01 4.59 -0.18
C GLU A 2 -10.97 3.67 1.02
N ASN A 3 -11.77 2.62 0.98
CA ASN A 3 -11.75 1.59 2.00
C ASN A 3 -11.23 0.31 1.38
N PHE A 4 -10.01 -0.04 1.73
CA PHE A 4 -9.42 -1.31 1.30
C PHE A 4 -9.82 -2.41 2.27
N ARG A 5 -9.89 -3.64 1.77
CA ARG A 5 -10.21 -4.82 2.57
C ARG A 5 -9.18 -5.91 2.31
N ALA A 6 -8.92 -6.72 3.31
CA ALA A 6 -8.09 -7.90 3.15
C ALA A 6 -8.71 -8.81 2.08
N GLY A 7 -7.87 -9.35 1.22
CA GLY A 7 -8.30 -10.20 0.10
C GLY A 7 -8.59 -9.46 -1.19
N GLU A 8 -8.63 -8.13 -1.16
CA GLU A 8 -8.81 -7.34 -2.38
C GLU A 8 -7.55 -7.31 -3.23
N THR A 9 -7.75 -7.16 -4.52
CA THR A 9 -6.67 -6.89 -5.46
C THR A 9 -6.58 -5.38 -5.67
N VAL A 10 -5.37 -4.86 -5.61
CA VAL A 10 -5.10 -3.43 -5.80
C VAL A 10 -4.00 -3.26 -6.84
N ARG A 11 -3.91 -2.07 -7.44
CA ARG A 11 -2.83 -1.74 -8.35
C ARG A 11 -1.92 -0.73 -7.67
N PHE A 12 -0.61 -0.97 -7.75
CA PHE A 12 0.37 -0.01 -7.27
C PHE A 12 0.49 1.13 -8.28
N ILE A 13 0.24 2.36 -7.82
CA ILE A 13 0.26 3.55 -8.69
C ILE A 13 1.46 4.44 -8.44
N GLY A 14 2.35 4.03 -7.56
CA GLY A 14 3.55 4.79 -7.21
C GLY A 14 3.42 5.49 -5.88
N CYS A 15 4.55 5.84 -5.31
CA CYS A 15 4.64 6.48 -4.00
C CYS A 15 5.72 7.55 -4.07
N ASP A 16 5.46 8.76 -3.60
CA ASP A 16 6.48 9.77 -3.47
C ASP A 16 7.15 9.70 -2.09
N LYS A 17 8.21 10.49 -1.89
CA LYS A 17 8.97 10.46 -0.64
C LYS A 17 8.14 10.89 0.57
N GLU A 18 7.25 11.84 0.39
CA GLU A 18 6.39 12.31 1.47
C GLU A 18 5.40 11.23 1.88
N GLN A 19 4.82 10.54 0.92
CA GLN A 19 3.90 9.43 1.19
C GLN A 19 4.60 8.28 1.90
N ILE A 20 5.83 7.99 1.55
CA ILE A 20 6.63 6.94 2.21
C ILE A 20 6.93 7.33 3.65
N ALA A 21 7.35 8.55 3.88
CA ALA A 21 7.72 9.04 5.21
C ALA A 21 6.51 9.16 6.13
N TRP A 22 5.33 9.36 5.56
CA TRP A 22 4.10 9.51 6.32
C TRP A 22 3.74 8.18 7.00
N GLY A 23 3.85 8.16 8.32
CA GLY A 23 3.56 6.97 9.11
C GLY A 23 4.64 5.89 9.06
N ASN A 24 5.84 6.21 8.61
CA ASN A 24 6.94 5.25 8.51
C ASN A 24 6.61 4.04 7.64
N SER A 25 6.00 4.29 6.50
CA SER A 25 5.70 3.21 5.55
C SER A 25 6.97 2.67 4.90
N THR A 26 6.93 1.42 4.49
CA THR A 26 8.03 0.81 3.76
C THR A 26 8.19 1.48 2.41
N ASP A 27 9.42 1.76 2.00
CA ASP A 27 9.71 2.30 0.69
C ASP A 27 9.49 1.21 -0.36
N PRO A 28 8.55 1.38 -1.29
CA PRO A 28 8.27 0.36 -2.29
C PRO A 28 9.27 0.32 -3.44
N THR A 29 10.21 1.25 -3.49
CA THR A 29 11.21 1.31 -4.56
C THR A 29 12.02 0.03 -4.62
N GLY A 30 12.02 -0.63 -5.78
CA GLY A 30 12.73 -1.90 -5.96
C GLY A 30 11.97 -3.11 -5.44
N ILE A 31 10.81 -2.92 -4.80
CA ILE A 31 9.98 -3.99 -4.28
C ILE A 31 8.71 -4.14 -5.11
N LEU A 32 8.03 -3.02 -5.38
CA LEU A 32 6.79 -2.99 -6.13
C LEU A 32 7.00 -2.34 -7.50
N ILE A 33 6.21 -2.77 -8.46
CA ILE A 33 6.26 -2.26 -9.83
C ILE A 33 4.99 -1.46 -10.10
N VAL A 34 5.16 -0.22 -10.54
CA VAL A 34 4.03 0.65 -10.89
C VAL A 34 3.21 -0.01 -12.00
N GLY A 35 1.92 -0.07 -11.79
CA GLY A 35 0.98 -0.69 -12.72
C GLY A 35 0.69 -2.16 -12.45
N ASP A 36 1.49 -2.83 -11.62
CA ASP A 36 1.26 -4.22 -11.26
C ASP A 36 0.18 -4.36 -10.20
N LYS A 37 -0.43 -5.52 -10.17
CA LYS A 37 -1.48 -5.87 -9.22
C LYS A 37 -0.91 -6.63 -8.04
N TYR A 38 -1.48 -6.38 -6.87
CA TYR A 38 -1.07 -7.04 -5.62
C TYR A 38 -2.30 -7.39 -4.80
N TYR A 39 -2.18 -8.43 -3.97
CA TYR A 39 -3.24 -8.83 -3.06
C TYR A 39 -3.02 -8.22 -1.68
N VAL A 40 -4.06 -7.62 -1.14
CA VAL A 40 -4.03 -7.08 0.23
C VAL A 40 -4.18 -8.23 1.21
N GLU A 41 -3.17 -8.42 2.06
CA GLU A 41 -3.20 -9.44 3.10
C GLU A 41 -3.79 -8.90 4.39
N LYS A 42 -3.33 -7.73 4.83
CA LYS A 42 -3.78 -7.07 6.05
C LYS A 42 -3.91 -5.58 5.84
N ILE A 43 -4.75 -4.96 6.65
CA ILE A 43 -4.96 -3.52 6.65
C ILE A 43 -4.79 -3.03 8.08
N LYS A 44 -3.97 -1.98 8.26
CA LYS A 44 -3.85 -1.27 9.53
C LYS A 44 -4.30 0.16 9.34
N VAL A 45 -5.37 0.53 10.02
CA VAL A 45 -5.89 1.89 10.00
C VAL A 45 -5.31 2.67 11.17
N HIS A 46 -4.66 3.79 10.87
CA HIS A 46 -4.14 4.71 11.85
C HIS A 46 -4.92 6.02 11.78
N SER A 47 -4.68 6.94 12.72
CA SER A 47 -5.44 8.19 12.80
C SER A 47 -5.40 9.02 11.53
N TYR A 48 -4.26 9.05 10.84
CA TYR A 48 -4.06 9.91 9.68
C TYR A 48 -3.66 9.17 8.41
N HIS A 49 -3.53 7.84 8.48
CA HIS A 49 -3.12 7.05 7.33
C HIS A 49 -3.54 5.60 7.49
N THR A 50 -3.56 4.89 6.39
CA THR A 50 -3.83 3.45 6.37
C THR A 50 -2.65 2.76 5.70
N LYS A 51 -2.20 1.66 6.28
CA LYS A 51 -1.13 0.84 5.72
C LYS A 51 -1.68 -0.48 5.24
N LEU A 52 -1.16 -0.92 4.10
CA LEU A 52 -1.49 -2.20 3.52
C LEU A 52 -0.30 -3.14 3.61
N THR A 53 -0.55 -4.37 4.02
CA THR A 53 0.41 -5.47 3.91
C THR A 53 -0.03 -6.32 2.73
N LEU A 54 0.90 -6.63 1.83
CA LEU A 54 0.61 -7.35 0.60
C LEU A 54 1.05 -8.79 0.72
N ARG A 55 0.28 -9.68 0.11
CA ARG A 55 0.57 -11.11 0.11
C ARG A 55 1.89 -11.39 -0.61
N GLY A 56 2.80 -12.09 0.08
CA GLY A 56 4.09 -12.47 -0.50
C GLY A 56 5.10 -11.33 -0.57
N VAL A 57 4.79 -10.17 -0.01
CA VAL A 57 5.68 -9.01 -0.02
C VAL A 57 5.91 -8.55 1.41
N ALA A 58 7.18 -8.43 1.79
CA ALA A 58 7.53 -7.94 3.12
C ALA A 58 7.30 -6.43 3.22
N GLY A 59 6.85 -5.98 4.39
CA GLY A 59 6.67 -4.55 4.68
C GLY A 59 5.22 -4.11 4.70
N SER A 60 5.03 -2.86 5.08
CA SER A 60 3.73 -2.19 5.13
C SER A 60 3.80 -0.94 4.28
N PHE A 61 2.83 -0.74 3.41
CA PHE A 61 2.84 0.34 2.42
C PHE A 61 1.68 1.29 2.64
N ASN A 62 1.89 2.58 2.37
CA ASN A 62 0.84 3.57 2.50
C ASN A 62 -0.25 3.31 1.45
N SER A 63 -1.50 3.26 1.90
CA SER A 63 -2.63 2.94 1.02
C SER A 63 -2.83 3.95 -0.12
N VAL A 64 -2.38 5.19 0.04
CA VAL A 64 -2.50 6.21 -1.02
C VAL A 64 -1.68 5.87 -2.25
N CYS A 65 -0.75 4.91 -2.15
CA CYS A 65 0.07 4.45 -3.28
C CYS A 65 -0.62 3.39 -4.12
N PHE A 66 -1.86 3.07 -3.81
CA PHE A 66 -2.64 2.01 -4.48
C PHE A 66 -3.99 2.52 -4.90
N GLU A 67 -4.54 1.89 -5.94
CA GLU A 67 -5.92 2.10 -6.35
C GLU A 67 -6.68 0.79 -6.33
N LYS A 68 -7.98 0.87 -6.09
CA LYS A 68 -8.84 -0.31 -6.19
C LYS A 68 -9.06 -0.67 -7.64
N LEU A 69 -9.20 -1.95 -7.87
CA LEU A 69 -9.53 -2.48 -9.19
C LEU A 69 -11.03 -2.73 -9.35
#